data_401b6a96f81b587d018a6d05640912f2
#
_entry.id   401b6a96f81b587d018a6d05640912f2
#
_cell.length_a   1.000
_cell.length_b   1.000
_cell.length_c   1.000
_cell.angle_alpha   90.00
_cell.angle_beta   90.00
_cell.angle_gamma   90.00
#
_symmetry.space_group_name_H-M   'P 1'
#
loop_
_entity.id
_entity.type
_entity.pdbx_description
1 polymer ?
#
loop_
_entity_poly.entity_id
_entity_poly.type
_entity_poly.pdbx_seq_one_letter_code
_entity_poly.pdbx_strand_id
1 'polypeptide(L)'
;MPSSKPSMKNNSDKSAKFRTVEQVSAGGAAFRLADENYETAIIAVGANCRWQLPKGLIDAGETPEIAALREVREEAGIETELLAPVEKIEYWYFGDYKGERVRFHKSVHFFLLAYQSGAVENHDAEVVEARWVKAEDAIEMLAFKSEKAVVEKALEMLPQFSERII
;
A
#
# COMPACT_ATOMS: atom_id res chain seq x y z
N MET A 1 -29.97 -38.94 44.19
CA MET A 1 -29.47 -39.05 42.81
C MET A 1 -28.58 -37.85 42.51
N PRO A 2 -27.32 -38.06 42.39
CA PRO A 2 -26.49 -36.92 42.01
C PRO A 2 -26.70 -36.59 40.54
N SER A 3 -27.16 -35.38 40.27
CA SER A 3 -27.19 -34.87 38.92
C SER A 3 -25.79 -34.57 38.44
N SER A 4 -25.33 -35.29 37.44
CA SER A 4 -24.09 -34.96 36.79
C SER A 4 -24.29 -33.64 36.03
N LYS A 5 -23.61 -32.58 36.47
CA LYS A 5 -23.50 -31.36 35.69
C LYS A 5 -22.70 -31.67 34.43
N PRO A 6 -23.19 -31.30 33.24
CA PRO A 6 -22.33 -31.41 32.06
C PRO A 6 -21.13 -30.48 32.27
N SER A 7 -19.93 -31.06 32.15
CA SER A 7 -18.73 -30.28 32.16
C SER A 7 -18.82 -29.31 30.96
N MET A 8 -18.88 -28.02 31.23
CA MET A 8 -18.64 -27.03 30.20
C MET A 8 -17.22 -27.28 29.68
N LYS A 9 -17.12 -27.89 28.52
CA LYS A 9 -15.87 -27.85 27.78
C LYS A 9 -15.63 -26.39 27.49
N ASN A 10 -14.69 -25.81 28.21
CA ASN A 10 -14.14 -24.52 27.86
C ASN A 10 -13.74 -24.60 26.40
N ASN A 11 -14.51 -23.95 25.57
CA ASN A 11 -14.11 -23.62 24.22
C ASN A 11 -13.05 -22.50 24.33
N SER A 12 -12.02 -22.80 25.12
CA SER A 12 -10.92 -21.89 25.30
C SER A 12 -10.14 -21.85 24.01
N ASP A 13 -10.51 -20.87 23.23
CA ASP A 13 -9.59 -20.08 22.45
C ASP A 13 -8.67 -20.85 21.50
N LYS A 14 -9.29 -21.49 20.48
CA LYS A 14 -8.52 -21.99 19.32
C LYS A 14 -7.87 -20.84 18.52
N SER A 15 -8.28 -19.57 18.76
CA SER A 15 -7.73 -18.39 18.08
C SER A 15 -6.33 -18.03 18.63
N ALA A 16 -5.99 -18.42 19.87
CA ALA A 16 -4.69 -18.16 20.48
C ALA A 16 -3.54 -19.04 19.95
N LYS A 17 -3.80 -19.98 19.03
CA LYS A 17 -2.80 -20.97 18.57
C LYS A 17 -2.00 -20.52 17.35
N PHE A 18 -2.38 -19.42 16.68
CA PHE A 18 -1.66 -18.92 15.51
C PHE A 18 -0.64 -17.88 15.92
N ARG A 19 0.61 -18.11 15.50
CA ARG A 19 1.65 -17.10 15.62
C ARG A 19 1.30 -15.91 14.74
N THR A 20 1.56 -14.70 15.24
CA THR A 20 1.42 -13.47 14.46
C THR A 20 2.76 -13.14 13.81
N VAL A 21 2.73 -12.86 12.51
CA VAL A 21 3.88 -12.36 11.76
C VAL A 21 3.57 -10.93 11.33
N GLU A 22 4.46 -10.01 11.70
CA GLU A 22 4.38 -8.60 11.33
C GLU A 22 4.97 -8.38 9.95
N GLN A 23 4.24 -7.65 9.10
CA GLN A 23 4.73 -7.17 7.81
C GLN A 23 4.51 -5.68 7.74
N VAL A 24 5.56 -4.92 7.45
CA VAL A 24 5.48 -3.48 7.31
C VAL A 24 5.94 -3.09 5.92
N SER A 25 5.08 -2.40 5.20
CA SER A 25 5.34 -1.89 3.85
C SER A 25 5.23 -0.37 3.82
N ALA A 26 5.77 0.23 2.79
CA ALA A 26 5.62 1.64 2.51
C ALA A 26 5.46 1.86 1.00
N GLY A 27 4.77 2.91 0.65
CA GLY A 27 4.55 3.28 -0.73
C GLY A 27 3.98 4.69 -0.83
N GLY A 28 3.46 5.03 -1.98
CA GLY A 28 2.99 6.39 -2.15
C GLY A 28 2.05 6.64 -3.30
N ALA A 29 1.33 7.74 -3.15
CA ALA A 29 0.61 8.38 -4.22
C ALA A 29 1.51 9.50 -4.77
N ALA A 30 2.07 9.26 -5.95
CA ALA A 30 2.94 10.20 -6.64
C ALA A 30 2.12 11.03 -7.61
N PHE A 31 2.28 12.35 -7.56
CA PHE A 31 1.50 13.28 -8.36
C PHE A 31 2.38 14.10 -9.29
N ARG A 32 1.84 14.39 -10.45
CA ARG A 32 2.36 15.40 -11.39
C ARG A 32 1.20 16.24 -11.92
N LEU A 33 1.52 17.38 -12.51
CA LEU A 33 0.56 18.21 -13.19
C LEU A 33 0.69 17.96 -14.70
N ALA A 34 -0.41 17.63 -15.36
CA ALA A 34 -0.47 17.43 -16.80
C ALA A 34 -1.74 18.10 -17.34
N ASP A 35 -1.57 19.05 -18.28
CA ASP A 35 -2.70 19.79 -18.85
C ASP A 35 -3.67 20.34 -17.79
N GLU A 36 -3.12 20.96 -16.75
CA GLU A 36 -3.85 21.51 -15.60
C GLU A 36 -4.58 20.49 -14.72
N ASN A 37 -4.36 19.19 -14.96
CA ASN A 37 -4.93 18.12 -14.14
C ASN A 37 -3.85 17.43 -13.31
N TYR A 38 -4.21 17.05 -12.08
CA TYR A 38 -3.35 16.20 -11.29
C TYR A 38 -3.47 14.75 -11.76
N GLU A 39 -2.32 14.16 -12.05
CA GLU A 39 -2.22 12.75 -12.36
C GLU A 39 -1.44 12.03 -11.26
N THR A 40 -1.78 10.78 -11.01
CA THR A 40 -1.05 9.91 -10.11
C THR A 40 -0.59 8.63 -10.82
N ALA A 41 0.57 8.11 -10.42
CA ALA A 41 1.11 6.89 -11.00
C ALA A 41 0.53 5.68 -10.27
N ILE A 42 -0.10 4.77 -11.02
CA ILE A 42 -0.62 3.50 -10.53
C ILE A 42 0.01 2.34 -11.28
N ILE A 43 0.02 1.18 -10.65
CA ILE A 43 0.63 -0.03 -11.20
C ILE A 43 -0.38 -1.18 -11.28
N ALA A 44 -0.23 -2.01 -12.29
CA ALA A 44 -0.96 -3.25 -12.42
C ALA A 44 -0.04 -4.41 -12.06
N VAL A 45 -0.46 -5.24 -11.13
CA VAL A 45 0.31 -6.38 -10.66
C VAL A 45 -0.51 -7.66 -10.67
N GLY A 46 0.19 -8.80 -10.77
CA GLY A 46 -0.40 -10.12 -10.72
C GLY A 46 -1.09 -10.54 -12.01
N ALA A 47 -1.54 -11.80 -12.06
CA ALA A 47 -2.19 -12.39 -13.22
C ALA A 47 -3.51 -11.71 -13.61
N ASN A 48 -4.19 -11.09 -12.63
CA ASN A 48 -5.45 -10.38 -12.84
C ASN A 48 -5.26 -8.88 -13.15
N CYS A 49 -4.03 -8.40 -13.29
CA CYS A 49 -3.71 -7.02 -13.59
C CYS A 49 -4.47 -6.03 -12.69
N ARG A 50 -4.43 -6.25 -11.38
CA ARG A 50 -5.10 -5.38 -10.41
C ARG A 50 -4.33 -4.07 -10.27
N TRP A 51 -5.05 -2.96 -10.40
CA TRP A 51 -4.47 -1.63 -10.21
C TRP A 51 -4.29 -1.31 -8.75
N GLN A 52 -3.09 -0.85 -8.41
CA GLN A 52 -2.68 -0.54 -7.04
C GLN A 52 -1.76 0.68 -7.03
N LEU A 53 -1.62 1.26 -5.83
CA LEU A 53 -0.53 2.20 -5.58
C LEU A 53 0.78 1.43 -5.43
N PRO A 54 1.90 1.98 -5.91
CA PRO A 54 3.22 1.38 -5.69
C PRO A 54 3.54 1.27 -4.20
N LYS A 55 3.96 0.09 -3.77
CA LYS A 55 4.34 -0.18 -2.38
C LYS A 55 5.12 -1.48 -2.28
N GLY A 56 5.87 -1.64 -1.22
CA GLY A 56 6.55 -2.90 -0.92
C GLY A 56 7.10 -2.92 0.49
N LEU A 57 7.65 -4.06 0.86
CA LEU A 57 8.20 -4.29 2.20
C LEU A 57 9.36 -3.34 2.48
N ILE A 58 9.39 -2.84 3.72
CA ILE A 58 10.51 -2.05 4.22
C ILE A 58 11.68 -2.99 4.47
N ASP A 59 12.83 -2.69 3.86
CA ASP A 59 14.05 -3.47 4.05
C ASP A 59 14.71 -3.13 5.40
N ALA A 60 15.53 -4.06 5.89
CA ALA A 60 16.28 -3.84 7.12
C ALA A 60 17.11 -2.55 7.04
N GLY A 61 16.98 -1.70 8.05
CA GLY A 61 17.69 -0.42 8.12
C GLY A 61 17.05 0.74 7.37
N GLU A 62 15.97 0.50 6.62
CA GLU A 62 15.22 1.57 5.96
C GLU A 62 14.17 2.18 6.90
N THR A 63 13.96 3.49 6.76
CA THR A 63 12.77 4.15 7.31
C THR A 63 11.58 3.93 6.35
N PRO A 64 10.33 4.10 6.80
CA PRO A 64 9.19 4.05 5.88
C PRO A 64 9.31 5.05 4.72
N GLU A 65 9.85 6.25 4.97
CA GLU A 65 10.05 7.30 3.97
C GLU A 65 11.01 6.85 2.87
N ILE A 66 12.15 6.27 3.26
CA ILE A 66 13.16 5.76 2.32
C ILE A 66 12.59 4.59 1.50
N ALA A 67 11.90 3.67 2.17
CA ALA A 67 11.27 2.53 1.51
C ALA A 67 10.21 2.97 0.50
N ALA A 68 9.40 3.97 0.83
CA ALA A 68 8.39 4.51 -0.07
C ALA A 68 9.03 5.07 -1.36
N LEU A 69 10.08 5.87 -1.22
CA LEU A 69 10.79 6.43 -2.37
C LEU A 69 11.40 5.33 -3.25
N ARG A 70 12.01 4.32 -2.63
CA ARG A 70 12.60 3.19 -3.34
C ARG A 70 11.55 2.35 -4.07
N GLU A 71 10.46 1.99 -3.40
CA GLU A 71 9.40 1.16 -3.98
C GLU A 71 8.70 1.87 -5.15
N VAL A 72 8.44 3.16 -5.03
CA VAL A 72 7.84 3.94 -6.13
C VAL A 72 8.80 4.00 -7.32
N ARG A 73 10.10 4.16 -7.08
CA ARG A 73 11.10 4.12 -8.16
C ARG A 73 11.13 2.76 -8.85
N GLU A 74 11.14 1.67 -8.08
CA GLU A 74 11.21 0.31 -8.63
C GLU A 74 9.92 -0.05 -9.39
N GLU A 75 8.77 0.16 -8.78
CA GLU A 75 7.48 -0.29 -9.31
C GLU A 75 6.86 0.66 -10.33
N ALA A 76 7.10 1.96 -10.21
CA ALA A 76 6.55 2.96 -11.14
C ALA A 76 7.59 3.62 -12.04
N GLY A 77 8.88 3.33 -11.86
CA GLY A 77 9.94 3.82 -12.73
C GLY A 77 10.31 5.30 -12.59
N ILE A 78 9.83 5.97 -11.57
CA ILE A 78 9.97 7.41 -11.39
C ILE A 78 10.72 7.78 -10.11
N GLU A 79 11.43 8.90 -10.17
CA GLU A 79 12.03 9.54 -8.99
C GLU A 79 11.06 10.58 -8.44
N THR A 80 10.92 10.61 -7.13
CA THR A 80 9.97 11.48 -6.45
C THR A 80 10.57 12.16 -5.23
N GLU A 81 9.93 13.25 -4.81
CA GLU A 81 10.20 13.94 -3.55
C GLU A 81 9.08 13.61 -2.57
N LEU A 82 9.44 13.25 -1.34
CA LEU A 82 8.46 12.97 -0.30
C LEU A 82 7.97 14.29 0.30
N LEU A 83 6.65 14.50 0.26
CA LEU A 83 6.03 15.73 0.76
C LEU A 83 5.44 15.57 2.16
N ALA A 84 4.65 14.53 2.39
CA ALA A 84 3.96 14.33 3.67
C ALA A 84 3.44 12.88 3.81
N PRO A 85 3.24 12.41 5.05
CA PRO A 85 2.47 11.18 5.26
C PRO A 85 1.00 11.41 4.95
N VAL A 86 0.35 10.41 4.37
CA VAL A 86 -1.09 10.45 4.08
C VAL A 86 -1.86 9.58 5.05
N GLU A 87 -1.56 8.30 5.08
CA GLU A 87 -2.31 7.32 5.88
C GLU A 87 -1.46 6.10 6.17
N LYS A 88 -1.68 5.48 7.32
CA LYS A 88 -1.20 4.15 7.65
C LYS A 88 -2.38 3.19 7.63
N ILE A 89 -2.33 2.19 6.75
CA ILE A 89 -3.37 1.18 6.61
C ILE A 89 -2.92 -0.07 7.36
N GLU A 90 -3.83 -0.69 8.10
CA GLU A 90 -3.58 -1.95 8.81
C GLU A 90 -4.65 -2.96 8.48
N TYR A 91 -4.25 -4.21 8.27
CA TYR A 91 -5.17 -5.32 8.12
C TYR A 91 -4.55 -6.65 8.53
N TRP A 92 -5.42 -7.63 8.75
CA TRP A 92 -5.05 -8.95 9.21
C TRP A 92 -5.49 -9.99 8.18
N TYR A 93 -4.68 -11.03 7.98
CA TYR A 93 -5.05 -12.15 7.15
C TYR A 93 -4.29 -13.40 7.57
N PHE A 94 -4.80 -14.57 7.19
CA PHE A 94 -4.14 -15.85 7.42
C PHE A 94 -3.38 -16.28 6.17
N GLY A 95 -2.23 -16.90 6.37
CA GLY A 95 -1.40 -17.41 5.29
C GLY A 95 -0.33 -18.34 5.82
N ASP A 96 0.48 -18.84 4.91
CA ASP A 96 1.59 -19.72 5.26
C ASP A 96 2.90 -18.93 5.29
N TYR A 97 3.69 -19.18 6.33
CA TYR A 97 4.99 -18.58 6.51
C TYR A 97 5.97 -19.66 6.93
N LYS A 98 6.97 -19.95 6.10
CA LYS A 98 7.99 -21.00 6.34
C LYS A 98 7.37 -22.35 6.70
N GLY A 99 6.31 -22.76 5.98
CA GLY A 99 5.63 -24.03 6.17
C GLY A 99 4.64 -24.08 7.35
N GLU A 100 4.41 -22.96 8.03
CA GLU A 100 3.50 -22.83 9.15
C GLU A 100 2.35 -21.90 8.81
N ARG A 101 1.12 -22.25 9.22
CA ARG A 101 -0.02 -21.37 9.12
C ARG A 101 0.04 -20.32 10.21
N VAL A 102 0.04 -19.06 9.80
CA VAL A 102 0.18 -17.90 10.70
C VAL A 102 -0.88 -16.86 10.42
N ARG A 103 -1.07 -15.96 11.37
CA ARG A 103 -1.85 -14.74 11.19
C ARG A 103 -0.89 -13.60 10.87
N PHE A 104 -1.05 -13.01 9.69
CA PHE A 104 -0.30 -11.82 9.32
C PHE A 104 -1.00 -10.57 9.82
N HIS A 105 -0.21 -9.69 10.44
CA HIS A 105 -0.59 -8.30 10.69
C HIS A 105 0.19 -7.43 9.72
N LYS A 106 -0.48 -6.83 8.76
CA LYS A 106 0.17 -6.00 7.75
C LYS A 106 -0.16 -4.53 7.98
N SER A 107 0.89 -3.70 7.94
CA SER A 107 0.78 -2.24 7.93
C SER A 107 1.39 -1.71 6.65
N VAL A 108 0.76 -0.69 6.07
CA VAL A 108 1.31 0.02 4.90
C VAL A 108 1.31 1.51 5.19
N HIS A 109 2.49 2.12 5.14
CA HIS A 109 2.65 3.57 5.27
C HIS A 109 2.58 4.20 3.88
N PHE A 110 1.57 5.00 3.61
CA PHE A 110 1.43 5.73 2.36
C PHE A 110 1.77 7.20 2.51
N PHE A 111 2.56 7.70 1.56
CA PHE A 111 3.05 9.07 1.53
C PHE A 111 2.55 9.80 0.27
N LEU A 112 2.46 11.12 0.39
CA LEU A 112 2.25 12.02 -0.73
C LEU A 112 3.61 12.34 -1.33
N LEU A 113 3.78 12.07 -2.62
CA LEU A 113 5.03 12.24 -3.34
C LEU A 113 4.83 13.16 -4.54
N ALA A 114 5.86 13.96 -4.82
CA ALA A 114 5.89 14.82 -6.01
C ALA A 114 6.83 14.21 -7.06
N TYR A 115 6.35 14.05 -8.28
CA TYR A 115 7.16 13.61 -9.41
C TYR A 115 8.31 14.57 -9.67
N GLN A 116 9.49 14.03 -9.92
CA GLN A 116 10.68 14.79 -10.29
C GLN A 116 11.21 14.41 -11.67
N SER A 117 11.40 13.13 -11.92
CA SER A 117 12.00 12.64 -13.17
C SER A 117 11.69 11.17 -13.39
N GLY A 118 12.13 10.63 -14.53
CA GLY A 118 11.92 9.24 -14.90
C GLY A 118 10.64 9.03 -15.69
N ALA A 119 10.45 7.80 -16.14
CA ALA A 119 9.31 7.40 -16.94
C ALA A 119 8.69 6.11 -16.43
N VAL A 120 7.37 6.01 -16.45
CA VAL A 120 6.65 4.83 -15.95
C VAL A 120 7.00 3.55 -16.70
N GLU A 121 7.48 3.66 -17.93
CA GLU A 121 7.98 2.51 -18.71
C GLU A 121 9.21 1.85 -18.08
N ASN A 122 9.88 2.53 -17.18
CA ASN A 122 11.08 2.03 -16.48
C ASN A 122 10.74 1.20 -15.22
N HIS A 123 9.48 0.82 -15.04
CA HIS A 123 9.07 -0.07 -13.95
C HIS A 123 9.82 -1.41 -14.01
N ASP A 124 9.94 -2.08 -12.86
CA ASP A 124 10.60 -3.39 -12.79
C ASP A 124 9.76 -4.53 -13.39
N ALA A 125 10.34 -5.73 -13.42
CA ALA A 125 9.71 -6.91 -14.03
C ALA A 125 8.55 -7.49 -13.19
N GLU A 126 8.41 -7.11 -11.93
CA GLU A 126 7.31 -7.56 -11.06
C GLU A 126 6.00 -6.87 -11.40
N VAL A 127 6.07 -5.72 -12.04
CA VAL A 127 4.93 -4.90 -12.45
C VAL A 127 4.60 -5.18 -13.90
N VAL A 128 3.33 -5.45 -14.18
CA VAL A 128 2.84 -5.68 -15.56
C VAL A 128 2.80 -4.38 -16.34
N GLU A 129 2.28 -3.32 -15.72
CA GLU A 129 2.15 -2.00 -16.32
C GLU A 129 2.20 -0.92 -15.24
N ALA A 130 2.83 0.19 -15.54
CA ALA A 130 2.76 1.41 -14.74
C ALA A 130 2.20 2.53 -15.62
N ARG A 131 1.32 3.36 -15.07
CA ARG A 131 0.59 4.35 -15.84
C ARG A 131 0.32 5.61 -15.03
N TRP A 132 0.45 6.75 -15.69
CA TRP A 132 -0.08 8.01 -15.17
C TRP A 132 -1.56 8.09 -15.55
N VAL A 133 -2.41 8.36 -14.59
CA VAL A 133 -3.85 8.56 -14.82
C VAL A 133 -4.32 9.78 -14.03
N LYS A 134 -5.39 10.42 -14.50
CA LYS A 134 -6.02 11.46 -13.71
C LYS A 134 -6.40 10.92 -12.35
N ALA A 135 -6.23 11.72 -11.31
CA ALA A 135 -6.46 11.28 -9.94
C ALA A 135 -7.88 10.72 -9.74
N GLU A 136 -8.88 11.34 -10.35
CA GLU A 136 -10.27 10.88 -10.29
C GLU A 136 -10.43 9.49 -10.94
N ASP A 137 -9.75 9.25 -12.05
CA ASP A 137 -9.76 7.95 -12.73
C ASP A 137 -9.04 6.90 -11.89
N ALA A 138 -7.94 7.28 -11.21
CA ALA A 138 -7.24 6.37 -10.31
C ALA A 138 -8.15 5.87 -9.18
N ILE A 139 -8.95 6.75 -8.60
CA ILE A 139 -9.91 6.41 -7.55
C ILE A 139 -10.90 5.35 -8.04
N GLU A 140 -11.34 5.42 -9.28
CA GLU A 140 -12.22 4.41 -9.87
C GLU A 140 -11.49 3.10 -10.21
N MET A 141 -10.25 3.19 -10.71
CA MET A 141 -9.48 2.05 -11.19
C MET A 141 -8.87 1.19 -10.08
N LEU A 142 -8.46 1.80 -8.97
CA LEU A 142 -7.79 1.10 -7.87
C LEU A 142 -8.68 -0.02 -7.32
N ALA A 143 -8.07 -1.19 -7.11
CA ALA A 143 -8.78 -2.39 -6.67
C ALA A 143 -9.21 -2.35 -5.20
N PHE A 144 -8.51 -1.59 -4.35
CA PHE A 144 -8.72 -1.59 -2.90
C PHE A 144 -9.30 -0.27 -2.40
N LYS A 145 -10.36 -0.37 -1.60
CA LYS A 145 -11.01 0.81 -1.00
C LYS A 145 -10.06 1.65 -0.17
N SER A 146 -9.15 0.99 0.55
CA SER A 146 -8.15 1.68 1.38
C SER A 146 -7.22 2.56 0.55
N GLU A 147 -6.82 2.10 -0.64
CA GLU A 147 -5.96 2.88 -1.54
C GLU A 147 -6.72 3.99 -2.26
N LYS A 148 -7.99 3.76 -2.60
CA LYS A 148 -8.89 4.82 -3.09
C LYS A 148 -8.95 5.97 -2.08
N ALA A 149 -9.13 5.65 -0.81
CA ALA A 149 -9.17 6.63 0.27
C ALA A 149 -7.84 7.38 0.43
N VAL A 150 -6.71 6.71 0.21
CA VAL A 150 -5.38 7.35 0.21
C VAL A 150 -5.30 8.42 -0.89
N VAL A 151 -5.72 8.09 -2.11
CA VAL A 151 -5.69 9.06 -3.22
C VAL A 151 -6.65 10.24 -2.96
N GLU A 152 -7.83 9.97 -2.45
CA GLU A 152 -8.79 11.03 -2.07
C GLU A 152 -8.21 11.99 -1.04
N LYS A 153 -7.61 11.45 0.02
CA LYS A 153 -6.98 12.25 1.07
C LYS A 153 -5.77 13.02 0.53
N ALA A 154 -4.95 12.38 -0.30
CA ALA A 154 -3.81 13.04 -0.94
C ALA A 154 -4.25 14.22 -1.81
N LEU A 155 -5.34 14.09 -2.57
CA LEU A 155 -5.90 15.17 -3.35
C LEU A 155 -6.27 16.38 -2.51
N GLU A 156 -6.86 16.16 -1.33
CA GLU A 156 -7.20 17.24 -0.40
C GLU A 156 -5.96 17.95 0.15
N MET A 157 -4.83 17.26 0.20
CA MET A 157 -3.57 17.79 0.71
C MET A 157 -2.79 18.59 -0.35
N LEU A 158 -3.00 18.30 -1.64
CA LEU A 158 -2.20 18.89 -2.74
C LEU A 158 -2.15 20.43 -2.76
N PRO A 159 -3.23 21.18 -2.43
CA PRO A 159 -3.15 22.64 -2.42
C PRO A 159 -2.04 23.22 -1.55
N GLN A 160 -1.66 22.51 -0.48
CA GLN A 160 -0.56 22.93 0.41
C GLN A 160 0.82 22.80 -0.25
N PHE A 161 0.92 22.03 -1.33
CA PHE A 161 2.17 21.68 -2.00
C PHE A 161 2.17 22.05 -3.49
N SER A 162 1.27 22.95 -3.90
CA SER A 162 1.08 23.27 -5.33
C SER A 162 2.36 23.72 -6.04
N GLU A 163 3.27 24.38 -5.34
CA GLU A 163 4.56 24.83 -5.90
C GLU A 163 5.55 23.66 -6.10
N ARG A 164 5.31 22.52 -5.46
CA ARG A 164 6.17 21.32 -5.51
C ARG A 164 5.70 20.32 -6.58
N ILE A 165 4.47 20.45 -7.06
CA ILE A 165 3.89 19.54 -8.06
C ILE A 165 4.05 20.18 -9.44
N ILE A 166 4.87 19.55 -10.26
CA ILE A 166 5.18 20.02 -11.62
C ILE A 166 4.66 19.06 -12.68
#